data_deed5ca1c8a4f901b742a765c942b48c
#
_entry.id   deed5ca1c8a4f901b742a765c942b48c
#
_cell.length_a   1.000
_cell.length_b   1.000
_cell.length_c   1.000
_cell.angle_alpha   90.00
_cell.angle_beta   90.00
_cell.angle_gamma   90.00
#
_symmetry.space_group_name_H-M   'P 1'
#
loop_
_entity.id
_entity.type
_entity.pdbx_description
1 polymer ?
#
loop_
_entity_poly.entity_id
_entity_poly.type
_entity_poly.pdbx_seq_one_letter_code
_entity_poly.pdbx_strand_id
1 'polypeptide(L)'
;MKNKKNLSFLICLLIPLIVGSFSGFITRYEVDGTWFNLLKKPSFNPPNWVFAPVWTTLYTLMGISLYIIWMNSFGEIRKKAVFVFSLQLLLNFLWSILFFYSHLILYGLFDIILLWICICWMIIKFTGINLI
;
A
#
# COMPACT_ATOMS: atom_id res chain seq x y z
N MET A 1 7.61 -11.65 -27.24
CA MET A 1 8.21 -11.49 -25.89
C MET A 1 8.02 -10.08 -25.30
N LYS A 2 8.26 -9.02 -26.06
CA LYS A 2 8.13 -7.61 -25.59
C LYS A 2 6.71 -7.29 -25.10
N ASN A 3 5.66 -7.73 -25.79
CA ASN A 3 4.26 -7.50 -25.39
C ASN A 3 3.88 -8.16 -24.06
N LYS A 4 4.43 -9.35 -23.76
CA LYS A 4 4.14 -10.03 -22.47
C LYS A 4 4.74 -9.28 -21.27
N LYS A 5 5.95 -8.71 -21.43
CA LYS A 5 6.58 -7.91 -20.37
C LYS A 5 5.81 -6.63 -20.10
N ASN A 6 5.36 -5.95 -21.17
CA ASN A 6 4.57 -4.73 -21.05
C ASN A 6 3.20 -5.00 -20.39
N LEU A 7 2.55 -6.11 -20.75
CA LEU A 7 1.30 -6.51 -20.13
C LEU A 7 1.48 -6.83 -18.63
N SER A 8 2.54 -7.57 -18.28
CA SER A 8 2.85 -7.87 -16.87
C SER A 8 3.13 -6.59 -16.07
N PHE A 9 3.87 -5.64 -16.65
CA PHE A 9 4.11 -4.34 -16.00
C PHE A 9 2.81 -3.60 -15.73
N LEU A 10 1.95 -3.52 -16.74
CA LEU A 10 0.67 -2.83 -16.60
C LEU A 10 -0.22 -3.47 -15.52
N ILE A 11 -0.31 -4.81 -15.50
CA ILE A 11 -1.09 -5.54 -14.50
C ILE A 11 -0.54 -5.28 -13.09
N CYS A 12 0.76 -5.41 -12.89
CA CYS A 12 1.41 -5.18 -11.60
C CYS A 12 1.22 -3.74 -11.10
N LEU A 13 1.21 -2.77 -11.99
CA LEU A 13 0.99 -1.36 -11.66
C LEU A 13 -0.48 -1.08 -11.31
N LEU A 14 -1.41 -1.66 -12.06
CA LEU A 14 -2.84 -1.41 -11.88
C LEU A 14 -3.39 -2.02 -10.58
N ILE A 15 -2.89 -3.18 -10.14
CA ILE A 15 -3.40 -3.86 -8.93
C ILE A 15 -3.35 -2.94 -7.70
N PRO A 16 -2.20 -2.40 -7.28
CA PRO A 16 -2.16 -1.50 -6.12
C PRO A 16 -2.91 -0.19 -6.36
N LEU A 17 -2.84 0.37 -7.56
CA LEU A 17 -3.54 1.62 -7.90
C LEU A 17 -5.06 1.48 -7.81
N ILE A 18 -5.63 0.35 -8.25
CA ILE A 18 -7.06 0.07 -8.13
C ILE A 18 -7.46 -0.05 -6.65
N VAL A 19 -6.68 -0.80 -5.86
CA VAL A 19 -6.92 -0.94 -4.41
C VAL A 19 -6.84 0.42 -3.72
N GLY A 20 -5.80 1.21 -4.02
CA GLY A 20 -5.62 2.55 -3.47
C GLY A 20 -6.72 3.52 -3.88
N SER A 21 -7.14 3.49 -5.14
CA SER A 21 -8.24 4.34 -5.65
C SER A 21 -9.57 3.98 -4.98
N PHE A 22 -9.84 2.69 -4.80
CA PHE A 22 -11.05 2.22 -4.12
C PHE A 22 -11.05 2.61 -2.65
N SER A 23 -9.92 2.45 -1.96
CA SER A 23 -9.74 2.91 -0.58
C SER A 23 -9.95 4.42 -0.47
N GLY A 24 -9.32 5.21 -1.32
CA GLY A 24 -9.49 6.66 -1.36
C GLY A 24 -10.92 7.10 -1.69
N PHE A 25 -11.62 6.36 -2.55
CA PHE A 25 -13.02 6.63 -2.85
C PHE A 25 -13.93 6.44 -1.63
N ILE A 26 -13.72 5.37 -0.86
CA ILE A 26 -14.49 5.10 0.36
C ILE A 26 -14.21 6.17 1.43
N THR A 27 -12.96 6.57 1.59
CA THR A 27 -12.51 7.42 2.70
C THR A 27 -12.50 8.92 2.39
N ARG A 28 -12.73 9.33 1.13
CA ARG A 28 -12.63 10.73 0.68
C ARG A 28 -13.44 11.73 1.50
N TYR A 29 -14.65 11.36 1.86
CA TYR A 29 -15.52 12.22 2.65
C TYR A 29 -15.10 12.32 4.11
N GLU A 30 -14.43 11.29 4.62
CA GLU A 30 -13.95 11.25 6.00
C GLU A 30 -12.66 12.07 6.20
N VAL A 31 -11.79 12.13 5.19
CA VAL A 31 -10.55 12.94 5.24
C VAL A 31 -10.88 14.43 5.34
N ASP A 32 -11.88 14.89 4.61
CA ASP A 32 -12.37 16.28 4.68
C ASP A 32 -13.53 16.46 5.65
N GLY A 33 -13.95 15.38 6.33
CA GLY A 33 -15.07 15.34 7.25
C GLY A 33 -14.79 16.01 8.59
N THR A 34 -15.88 16.30 9.31
CA THR A 34 -15.82 16.94 10.64
C THR A 34 -15.03 16.12 11.65
N TRP A 35 -15.18 14.79 11.64
CA TRP A 35 -14.48 13.92 12.59
C TRP A 35 -12.96 14.06 12.52
N PHE A 36 -12.37 13.94 11.32
CA PHE A 36 -10.92 14.04 11.14
C PHE A 36 -10.40 15.44 11.47
N ASN A 37 -11.16 16.47 11.13
CA ASN A 37 -10.80 17.86 11.42
C ASN A 37 -10.86 18.22 12.92
N LEU A 38 -11.74 17.53 13.68
CA LEU A 38 -11.87 17.72 15.15
C LEU A 38 -10.82 16.93 15.94
N LEU A 39 -10.09 16.00 15.34
CA LEU A 39 -9.03 15.27 16.02
C LEU A 39 -7.93 16.22 16.49
N LYS A 40 -7.44 15.99 17.70
CA LYS A 40 -6.22 16.65 18.19
C LYS A 40 -5.02 16.12 17.43
N LYS A 41 -4.52 16.90 16.48
CA LYS A 41 -3.36 16.55 15.65
C LYS A 41 -2.14 17.37 16.08
N PRO A 42 -0.90 16.82 15.89
CA PRO A 42 0.31 17.60 16.11
C PRO A 42 0.35 18.85 15.22
N SER A 43 1.08 19.89 15.66
CA SER A 43 1.22 21.14 14.90
C SER A 43 1.86 20.96 13.51
N PHE A 44 2.64 19.89 13.32
CA PHE A 44 3.28 19.53 12.05
C PHE A 44 2.42 18.63 11.14
N ASN A 45 1.13 18.43 11.45
CA ASN A 45 0.23 17.66 10.61
C ASN A 45 0.11 18.30 9.22
N PRO A 46 0.39 17.54 8.11
CA PRO A 46 0.30 18.09 6.77
C PRO A 46 -1.15 18.42 6.38
N PRO A 47 -1.37 19.36 5.43
CA PRO A 47 -2.70 19.64 4.90
C PRO A 47 -3.35 18.42 4.24
N ASN A 48 -4.68 18.33 4.26
CA ASN A 48 -5.41 17.18 3.73
C ASN A 48 -5.13 16.90 2.23
N TRP A 49 -4.87 17.93 1.42
CA TRP A 49 -4.57 17.75 0.00
C TRP A 49 -3.30 16.92 -0.27
N VAL A 50 -2.40 16.80 0.72
CA VAL A 50 -1.16 16.01 0.61
C VAL A 50 -1.45 14.50 0.53
N PHE A 51 -2.58 14.05 1.09
CA PHE A 51 -2.93 12.61 1.11
C PHE A 51 -2.99 12.01 -0.30
N ALA A 52 -3.70 12.62 -1.23
CA ALA A 52 -3.89 12.07 -2.55
C ALA A 52 -2.57 11.88 -3.34
N PRO A 53 -1.69 12.90 -3.49
CA PRO A 53 -0.43 12.71 -4.21
C PRO A 53 0.53 11.74 -3.50
N VAL A 54 0.60 11.74 -2.17
CA VAL A 54 1.46 10.82 -1.42
C VAL A 54 1.00 9.38 -1.60
N TRP A 55 -0.28 9.09 -1.40
CA TRP A 55 -0.82 7.75 -1.54
C TRP A 55 -0.74 7.22 -2.98
N THR A 56 -1.01 8.07 -3.98
CA THR A 56 -0.85 7.70 -5.38
C THR A 56 0.61 7.33 -5.70
N THR A 57 1.57 8.10 -5.18
CA THR A 57 2.99 7.80 -5.34
C THR A 57 3.35 6.46 -4.67
N LEU A 58 2.90 6.22 -3.44
CA LEU A 58 3.17 4.96 -2.72
C LEU A 58 2.60 3.75 -3.47
N TYR A 59 1.35 3.79 -3.90
CA TYR A 59 0.74 2.68 -4.65
C TYR A 59 1.41 2.46 -6.02
N THR A 60 1.89 3.51 -6.67
CA THR A 60 2.69 3.41 -7.89
C THR A 60 4.01 2.69 -7.63
N LEU A 61 4.73 3.06 -6.57
CA LEU A 61 5.98 2.40 -6.17
C LEU A 61 5.74 0.93 -5.77
N MET A 62 4.62 0.64 -5.11
CA MET A 62 4.21 -0.74 -4.82
C MET A 62 4.00 -1.56 -6.09
N GLY A 63 3.37 -0.99 -7.11
CA GLY A 63 3.17 -1.64 -8.41
C GLY A 63 4.49 -1.93 -9.13
N ILE A 64 5.43 -1.00 -9.09
CA ILE A 64 6.78 -1.19 -9.64
C ILE A 64 7.50 -2.32 -8.88
N SER A 65 7.42 -2.32 -7.55
CA SER A 65 8.01 -3.37 -6.71
C SER A 65 7.44 -4.75 -7.03
N LEU A 66 6.13 -4.86 -7.19
CA LEU A 66 5.46 -6.09 -7.57
C LEU A 66 5.96 -6.60 -8.94
N TYR A 67 6.11 -5.71 -9.90
CA TYR A 67 6.65 -6.06 -11.22
C TYR A 67 8.09 -6.59 -11.13
N ILE A 68 8.93 -5.93 -10.35
CA ILE A 68 10.33 -6.36 -10.14
C ILE A 68 10.36 -7.77 -9.51
N ILE A 69 9.56 -8.00 -8.47
CA ILE A 69 9.40 -9.32 -7.84
C ILE A 69 8.95 -10.36 -8.87
N TRP A 70 7.92 -10.02 -9.66
CA TRP A 70 7.35 -10.92 -10.65
C TRP A 70 8.35 -11.35 -11.71
N MET A 71 9.20 -10.42 -12.15
CA MET A 71 10.19 -10.67 -13.22
C MET A 71 11.45 -11.38 -12.72
N ASN A 72 11.87 -11.14 -11.47
CA ASN A 72 13.16 -11.61 -10.96
C ASN A 72 13.07 -12.80 -9.98
N SER A 73 11.87 -13.26 -9.66
CA SER A 73 11.67 -14.43 -8.79
C SER A 73 10.88 -15.51 -9.49
N PHE A 74 11.07 -16.78 -9.08
CA PHE A 74 10.43 -17.96 -9.68
C PHE A 74 10.03 -18.97 -8.61
N GLY A 75 9.11 -19.88 -8.96
CA GLY A 75 8.70 -20.98 -8.12
C GLY A 75 8.19 -20.56 -6.75
N GLU A 76 8.64 -21.22 -5.70
CA GLU A 76 8.20 -20.97 -4.32
C GLU A 76 8.62 -19.59 -3.79
N ILE A 77 9.74 -19.05 -4.26
CA ILE A 77 10.20 -17.72 -3.87
C ILE A 77 9.18 -16.66 -4.36
N ARG A 78 8.76 -16.76 -5.62
CA ARG A 78 7.74 -15.87 -6.19
C ARG A 78 6.42 -15.98 -5.44
N LYS A 79 5.96 -17.19 -5.15
CA LYS A 79 4.70 -17.41 -4.42
C LYS A 79 4.73 -16.74 -3.04
N LYS A 80 5.81 -16.94 -2.28
CA LYS A 80 5.99 -16.31 -0.97
C LYS A 80 6.04 -14.79 -1.07
N ALA A 81 6.77 -14.25 -2.04
CA ALA A 81 6.90 -12.81 -2.24
C ALA A 81 5.56 -12.17 -2.61
N VAL A 82 4.82 -12.77 -3.52
CA VAL A 82 3.47 -12.30 -3.91
C VAL A 82 2.49 -12.42 -2.75
N PHE A 83 2.55 -13.49 -1.96
CA PHE A 83 1.70 -13.65 -0.77
C PHE A 83 1.94 -12.54 0.24
N VAL A 84 3.20 -12.26 0.58
CA VAL A 84 3.53 -11.20 1.56
C VAL A 84 3.18 -9.81 1.00
N PHE A 85 3.40 -9.58 -0.29
CA PHE A 85 2.97 -8.36 -0.95
C PHE A 85 1.45 -8.19 -0.88
N SER A 86 0.68 -9.24 -1.13
CA SER A 86 -0.78 -9.21 -1.04
C SER A 86 -1.27 -8.94 0.39
N LEU A 87 -0.61 -9.52 1.38
CA LEU A 87 -0.88 -9.25 2.79
C LEU A 87 -0.63 -7.78 3.15
N GLN A 88 0.50 -7.25 2.72
CA GLN A 88 0.85 -5.85 2.93
C GLN A 88 -0.16 -4.90 2.24
N LEU A 89 -0.60 -5.22 1.03
CA LEU A 89 -1.60 -4.44 0.31
C LEU A 89 -2.98 -4.49 1.01
N LEU A 90 -3.35 -5.66 1.54
CA LEU A 90 -4.58 -5.83 2.33
C LEU A 90 -4.54 -4.99 3.62
N LEU A 91 -3.44 -5.02 4.36
CA LEU A 91 -3.27 -4.20 5.56
C LEU A 91 -3.34 -2.70 5.24
N ASN A 92 -2.74 -2.25 4.13
CA ASN A 92 -2.88 -0.86 3.67
C ASN A 92 -4.34 -0.46 3.42
N PHE A 93 -5.10 -1.33 2.76
CA PHE A 93 -6.52 -1.11 2.53
C PHE A 93 -7.30 -1.09 3.85
N LEU A 94 -7.05 -2.07 4.70
CA LEU A 94 -7.72 -2.23 5.99
C LEU A 94 -7.46 -1.03 6.92
N TRP A 95 -6.25 -0.49 6.92
CA TRP A 95 -5.92 0.69 7.70
C TRP A 95 -6.83 1.88 7.36
N SER A 96 -7.05 2.15 6.09
CA SER A 96 -7.93 3.23 5.66
C SER A 96 -9.36 3.03 6.15
N ILE A 97 -9.86 1.79 6.11
CA ILE A 97 -11.20 1.46 6.61
C ILE A 97 -11.27 1.61 8.14
N LEU A 98 -10.31 1.08 8.86
CA LEU A 98 -10.29 1.14 10.33
C LEU A 98 -10.15 2.57 10.84
N PHE A 99 -9.24 3.34 10.26
CA PHE A 99 -8.93 4.69 10.73
C PHE A 99 -9.97 5.71 10.28
N PHE A 100 -10.20 5.83 8.97
CA PHE A 100 -11.07 6.88 8.44
C PHE A 100 -12.56 6.52 8.46
N TYR A 101 -12.92 5.33 8.00
CA TYR A 101 -14.32 4.97 7.87
C TYR A 101 -14.94 4.52 9.19
N SER A 102 -14.25 3.66 9.94
CA SER A 102 -14.76 3.11 11.20
C SER A 102 -14.41 3.95 12.42
N HIS A 103 -13.55 4.96 12.28
CA HIS A 103 -13.06 5.83 13.36
C HIS A 103 -12.38 5.07 14.52
N LEU A 104 -11.87 3.88 14.26
CA LEU A 104 -11.24 3.00 15.23
C LEU A 104 -9.72 3.27 15.31
N ILE A 105 -9.34 4.38 15.94
CA ILE A 105 -7.95 4.87 15.98
C ILE A 105 -6.99 3.84 16.55
N LEU A 106 -7.37 3.15 17.64
CA LEU A 106 -6.53 2.14 18.28
C LEU A 106 -6.29 0.93 17.38
N TYR A 107 -7.32 0.44 16.68
CA TYR A 107 -7.19 -0.66 15.72
C TYR A 107 -6.39 -0.22 14.49
N GLY A 108 -6.55 1.02 14.03
CA GLY A 108 -5.71 1.61 12.99
C GLY A 108 -4.23 1.66 13.40
N LEU A 109 -3.94 1.96 14.68
CA LEU A 109 -2.57 1.92 15.20
C LEU A 109 -1.99 0.51 15.20
N PHE A 110 -2.74 -0.51 15.63
CA PHE A 110 -2.29 -1.89 15.58
C PHE A 110 -2.05 -2.36 14.14
N ASP A 111 -2.95 -2.03 13.22
CA ASP A 111 -2.84 -2.37 11.81
C ASP A 111 -1.58 -1.76 11.18
N ILE A 112 -1.30 -0.48 11.44
CA ILE A 112 -0.11 0.19 10.88
C ILE A 112 1.20 -0.37 11.46
N ILE A 113 1.20 -0.83 12.70
CA ILE A 113 2.35 -1.51 13.30
C ILE A 113 2.58 -2.85 12.60
N LEU A 114 1.53 -3.65 12.38
CA LEU A 114 1.61 -4.91 11.63
C LEU A 114 2.09 -4.68 10.20
N LEU A 115 1.56 -3.66 9.54
CA LEU A 115 1.98 -3.24 8.21
C LEU A 115 3.46 -2.90 8.17
N TRP A 116 3.94 -2.12 9.12
CA TRP A 116 5.35 -1.75 9.23
C TRP A 116 6.25 -2.96 9.43
N ILE A 117 5.89 -3.90 10.31
CA ILE A 117 6.60 -5.16 10.53
C ILE A 117 6.64 -5.99 9.24
N CYS A 118 5.52 -6.07 8.52
CA CYS A 118 5.41 -6.79 7.25
C CYS A 118 6.36 -6.21 6.19
N ILE A 119 6.41 -4.88 6.06
CA ILE A 119 7.30 -4.18 5.13
C ILE A 119 8.78 -4.41 5.50
N CYS A 120 9.13 -4.26 6.77
CA CYS A 120 10.51 -4.52 7.24
C CYS A 120 10.94 -5.96 6.93
N TRP A 121 10.05 -6.92 7.20
CA TRP A 121 10.32 -8.33 6.89
C TRP A 121 10.50 -8.56 5.38
N MET A 122 9.67 -7.93 4.54
CA MET A 122 9.83 -7.96 3.09
C MET A 122 11.22 -7.43 2.67
N ILE A 123 11.62 -6.28 3.17
CA ILE A 123 12.92 -5.68 2.85
C ILE A 123 14.04 -6.66 3.20
N ILE A 124 14.05 -7.22 4.41
CA ILE A 124 15.08 -8.14 4.86
C ILE A 124 15.13 -9.41 4.01
N LYS A 125 13.97 -9.98 3.66
CA LYS A 125 13.90 -11.25 2.92
C LYS A 125 14.18 -11.09 1.42
N PHE A 126 13.87 -9.94 0.84
CA PHE A 126 13.97 -9.73 -0.61
C PHE A 126 15.20 -8.91 -1.04
N THR A 127 15.94 -8.31 -0.12
CA THR A 127 17.26 -7.71 -0.43
C THR A 127 18.28 -8.72 -0.98
N GLY A 128 18.10 -10.02 -0.72
CA GLY A 128 18.92 -11.09 -1.31
C GLY A 128 18.48 -11.55 -2.71
N ILE A 129 17.33 -11.07 -3.21
CA ILE A 129 16.94 -11.29 -4.60
C ILE A 129 17.67 -10.23 -5.43
N ASN A 130 18.72 -10.65 -6.16
CA ASN A 130 19.46 -9.74 -7.03
C ASN A 130 18.50 -9.05 -7.99
N LEU A 131 18.29 -7.75 -7.76
CA LEU A 131 17.40 -6.86 -8.54
C LEU A 131 18.16 -6.17 -9.69
N ILE A 132 19.34 -6.69 -10.05
CA ILE A 132 20.18 -6.17 -11.13
C ILE A 132 20.21 -7.15 -12.29
#